data_096476ce80b6ccc5bcacfde593162ec1
#
_entry.id   096476ce80b6ccc5bcacfde593162ec1
#
_cell.length_a   1.000
_cell.length_b   1.000
_cell.length_c   1.000
_cell.angle_alpha   90.00
_cell.angle_beta   90.00
_cell.angle_gamma   90.00
#
_symmetry.space_group_name_H-M   'P 1'
#
loop_
_entity.id
_entity.type
_entity.pdbx_description
1 polymer ?
#
loop_
_entity_poly.entity_id
_entity_poly.type
_entity_poly.pdbx_seq_one_letter_code
_entity_poly.pdbx_strand_id
1 'polypeptide(L)'
;MAGVKILENRIESNGTTIALNDAENCSIESNILVTKQDGVNYKDKNGLTLNECDNIKITDNYISGSARNGASVTDSSGNTLENNTIENVGMNGINIYNGSENNIASSNSVNSAKKHGIAVAANSSAVIKSNSISKAGDTGILIYNGSKGECSGNKVKNAVGHGIVFSKNASGKAASNTVSGAGKHGVLVTDHCGSVALSSNKISNSKQNGICVSNYSSSVSVNSNSISGSGKSGISVSSHSKASL
;
A
#
# COMPACT_ATOMS: atom_id res chain seq x y z
N MET A 1 -10.95 -17.99 16.58
CA MET A 1 -10.02 -19.15 16.33
C MET A 1 -8.60 -18.69 16.65
N ALA A 2 -7.80 -19.46 17.43
CA ALA A 2 -6.47 -19.01 17.83
C ALA A 2 -5.40 -20.07 17.55
N GLY A 3 -4.15 -19.61 17.30
CA GLY A 3 -2.96 -20.45 17.19
C GLY A 3 -2.88 -21.37 15.97
N VAL A 4 -3.68 -21.16 14.95
CA VAL A 4 -3.64 -21.98 13.72
C VAL A 4 -2.41 -21.62 12.90
N LYS A 5 -1.75 -22.66 12.36
CA LYS A 5 -0.62 -22.53 11.45
C LYS A 5 -0.98 -23.12 10.08
N ILE A 6 -0.80 -22.35 9.02
CA ILE A 6 -0.97 -22.76 7.63
C ILE A 6 0.39 -22.60 6.95
N LEU A 7 1.10 -23.70 6.76
CA LEU A 7 2.51 -23.70 6.40
C LEU A 7 2.78 -24.54 5.16
N GLU A 8 3.60 -24.02 4.25
CA GLU A 8 4.18 -24.77 3.13
C GLU A 8 3.16 -25.47 2.21
N ASN A 9 1.97 -24.88 2.04
CA ASN A 9 0.95 -25.42 1.16
C ASN A 9 1.03 -24.79 -0.23
N ARG A 10 0.61 -25.57 -1.23
CA ARG A 10 0.23 -25.06 -2.54
C ARG A 10 -1.29 -25.13 -2.68
N ILE A 11 -1.93 -23.95 -2.72
CA ILE A 11 -3.39 -23.82 -2.78
C ILE A 11 -3.76 -23.13 -4.10
N GLU A 12 -4.55 -23.80 -4.91
CA GLU A 12 -5.15 -23.25 -6.12
C GLU A 12 -6.67 -23.23 -5.97
N SER A 13 -7.28 -22.09 -6.19
CA SER A 13 -8.72 -21.91 -5.96
C SER A 13 -9.33 -20.97 -6.99
N ASN A 14 -10.59 -21.21 -7.35
CA ASN A 14 -11.41 -20.26 -8.11
C ASN A 14 -12.03 -19.20 -7.19
N GLY A 15 -11.81 -19.29 -5.89
CA GLY A 15 -12.20 -18.36 -4.85
C GLY A 15 -11.02 -17.71 -4.16
N THR A 16 -11.24 -17.16 -2.97
CA THR A 16 -10.16 -16.75 -2.06
C THR A 16 -9.39 -17.99 -1.61
N THR A 17 -8.06 -17.97 -1.71
CA THR A 17 -7.27 -19.16 -1.40
C THR A 17 -7.21 -19.43 0.10
N ILE A 18 -7.04 -18.40 0.92
CA ILE A 18 -7.11 -18.48 2.39
C ILE A 18 -8.00 -17.34 2.89
N ALA A 19 -9.00 -17.68 3.70
CA ALA A 19 -9.82 -16.73 4.42
C ALA A 19 -9.82 -17.07 5.90
N LEU A 20 -9.37 -16.11 6.73
CA LEU A 20 -9.52 -16.17 8.17
C LEU A 20 -10.59 -15.15 8.59
N ASN A 21 -11.51 -15.58 9.42
CA ASN A 21 -12.54 -14.75 10.03
C ASN A 21 -12.52 -15.01 11.53
N ASP A 22 -12.61 -13.94 12.31
CA ASP A 22 -12.62 -14.01 13.78
C ASP A 22 -11.47 -14.91 14.32
N ALA A 23 -10.25 -14.56 13.92
CA ALA A 23 -9.06 -15.36 14.26
C ALA A 23 -7.97 -14.48 14.90
N GLU A 24 -7.21 -15.09 15.81
CA GLU A 24 -6.13 -14.42 16.51
C GLU A 24 -4.88 -15.30 16.64
N ASN A 25 -3.72 -14.66 16.69
CA ASN A 25 -2.44 -15.33 16.96
C ASN A 25 -2.16 -16.51 16.00
N CYS A 26 -2.57 -16.40 14.73
CA CYS A 26 -2.35 -17.42 13.71
C CYS A 26 -1.16 -17.05 12.80
N SER A 27 -0.65 -18.05 12.09
CA SER A 27 0.39 -17.82 11.07
C SER A 27 0.07 -18.48 9.73
N ILE A 28 0.43 -17.76 8.65
CA ILE A 28 0.30 -18.20 7.25
C ILE A 28 1.68 -18.00 6.63
N GLU A 29 2.44 -19.07 6.47
CA GLU A 29 3.86 -18.96 6.12
C GLU A 29 4.24 -19.89 4.96
N SER A 30 5.07 -19.38 4.05
CA SER A 30 5.69 -20.14 2.97
C SER A 30 4.69 -20.86 2.05
N ASN A 31 3.49 -20.32 1.87
CA ASN A 31 2.49 -20.93 1.00
C ASN A 31 2.56 -20.35 -0.43
N ILE A 32 2.15 -21.15 -1.40
CA ILE A 32 1.90 -20.75 -2.77
C ILE A 32 0.40 -20.66 -2.99
N LEU A 33 -0.12 -19.43 -3.12
CA LEU A 33 -1.54 -19.12 -3.22
C LEU A 33 -1.87 -18.60 -4.61
N VAL A 34 -2.55 -19.40 -5.41
CA VAL A 34 -2.92 -19.07 -6.80
C VAL A 34 -4.42 -19.02 -6.93
N THR A 35 -4.96 -17.84 -7.21
CA THR A 35 -6.37 -17.70 -7.56
C THR A 35 -6.52 -17.87 -9.07
N LYS A 36 -7.28 -18.88 -9.51
CA LYS A 36 -7.57 -19.10 -10.92
C LYS A 36 -8.68 -18.17 -11.39
N GLN A 37 -8.51 -17.64 -12.59
CA GLN A 37 -9.47 -16.70 -13.21
C GLN A 37 -10.43 -17.42 -14.15
N ASP A 38 -10.81 -18.65 -13.84
CA ASP A 38 -11.75 -19.45 -14.61
C ASP A 38 -13.10 -19.48 -13.95
N GLY A 39 -14.07 -18.80 -14.52
CA GLY A 39 -15.46 -18.89 -14.08
C GLY A 39 -16.16 -17.57 -13.77
N VAL A 40 -17.44 -17.66 -13.53
CA VAL A 40 -18.40 -16.55 -13.53
C VAL A 40 -18.29 -15.67 -12.28
N ASN A 41 -17.69 -16.09 -11.19
CA ASN A 41 -17.73 -15.41 -9.88
C ASN A 41 -16.39 -15.03 -9.27
N TYR A 42 -15.32 -14.90 -10.05
CA TYR A 42 -14.01 -14.56 -9.48
C TYR A 42 -13.85 -13.07 -9.12
N LYS A 43 -14.77 -12.19 -9.59
CA LYS A 43 -14.65 -10.73 -9.48
C LYS A 43 -14.44 -10.19 -8.06
N ASP A 44 -14.86 -10.92 -7.06
CA ASP A 44 -14.79 -10.50 -5.64
C ASP A 44 -13.76 -11.28 -4.82
N LYS A 45 -12.85 -11.98 -5.47
CA LYS A 45 -11.93 -12.88 -4.78
C LYS A 45 -10.57 -12.25 -4.54
N ASN A 46 -10.13 -12.29 -3.28
CA ASN A 46 -8.77 -11.94 -2.88
C ASN A 46 -7.88 -13.20 -2.93
N GLY A 47 -6.57 -13.01 -2.96
CA GLY A 47 -5.65 -14.10 -2.72
C GLY A 47 -5.77 -14.58 -1.27
N LEU A 48 -5.60 -13.66 -0.32
CA LEU A 48 -5.74 -13.92 1.10
C LEU A 48 -6.66 -12.87 1.73
N THR A 49 -7.51 -13.28 2.68
CA THR A 49 -8.40 -12.37 3.42
C THR A 49 -8.26 -12.60 4.93
N LEU A 50 -8.09 -11.51 5.67
CA LEU A 50 -8.31 -11.42 7.10
C LEU A 50 -9.52 -10.52 7.34
N ASN A 51 -10.47 -10.99 8.12
CA ASN A 51 -11.64 -10.24 8.56
C ASN A 51 -11.85 -10.47 10.05
N GLU A 52 -11.91 -9.40 10.83
CA GLU A 52 -12.00 -9.47 12.30
C GLU A 52 -10.88 -10.35 12.89
N CYS A 53 -9.64 -10.11 12.45
CA CYS A 53 -8.48 -10.93 12.82
C CYS A 53 -7.39 -10.09 13.46
N ASP A 54 -6.82 -10.57 14.56
CA ASP A 54 -5.78 -9.87 15.28
C ASP A 54 -4.49 -10.68 15.45
N ASN A 55 -3.36 -9.97 15.36
CA ASN A 55 -2.03 -10.56 15.56
C ASN A 55 -1.70 -11.74 14.64
N ILE A 56 -2.14 -11.68 13.39
CA ILE A 56 -1.83 -12.71 12.39
C ILE A 56 -0.48 -12.38 11.73
N LYS A 57 0.34 -13.41 11.55
CA LYS A 57 1.58 -13.34 10.78
C LYS A 57 1.39 -13.94 9.40
N ILE A 58 1.66 -13.17 8.36
CA ILE A 58 1.60 -13.59 6.96
C ILE A 58 2.98 -13.37 6.37
N THR A 59 3.77 -14.44 6.26
CA THR A 59 5.19 -14.33 5.91
C THR A 59 5.59 -15.27 4.80
N ASP A 60 6.51 -14.79 3.94
CA ASP A 60 7.14 -15.59 2.89
C ASP A 60 6.17 -16.28 1.90
N ASN A 61 4.95 -15.76 1.74
CA ASN A 61 3.99 -16.37 0.81
C ASN A 61 4.14 -15.80 -0.61
N TYR A 62 3.88 -16.65 -1.60
CA TYR A 62 3.66 -16.23 -2.98
C TYR A 62 2.17 -16.19 -3.26
N ILE A 63 1.65 -15.02 -3.68
CA ILE A 63 0.21 -14.77 -3.90
C ILE A 63 0.02 -14.24 -5.32
N SER A 64 -0.80 -14.89 -6.14
CA SER A 64 -1.01 -14.44 -7.51
C SER A 64 -2.40 -14.68 -8.06
N GLY A 65 -2.75 -13.94 -9.12
CA GLY A 65 -3.94 -14.17 -9.94
C GLY A 65 -5.26 -13.70 -9.37
N SER A 66 -5.30 -13.14 -8.16
CA SER A 66 -6.57 -12.71 -7.55
C SER A 66 -7.28 -11.61 -8.35
N ALA A 67 -8.59 -11.69 -8.46
CA ALA A 67 -9.41 -10.71 -9.17
C ALA A 67 -9.52 -9.37 -8.44
N ARG A 68 -9.36 -9.37 -7.13
CA ARG A 68 -9.30 -8.15 -6.30
C ARG A 68 -7.90 -7.97 -5.72
N ASN A 69 -7.77 -8.07 -4.42
CA ASN A 69 -6.52 -7.81 -3.73
C ASN A 69 -5.67 -9.08 -3.59
N GLY A 70 -4.37 -8.93 -3.59
CA GLY A 70 -3.47 -10.02 -3.21
C GLY A 70 -3.73 -10.43 -1.77
N ALA A 71 -3.56 -9.51 -0.84
CA ALA A 71 -3.95 -9.67 0.56
C ALA A 71 -4.91 -8.55 0.97
N SER A 72 -5.98 -8.90 1.68
CA SER A 72 -6.98 -7.97 2.22
C SER A 72 -7.09 -8.14 3.73
N VAL A 73 -6.95 -7.03 4.46
CA VAL A 73 -7.04 -6.94 5.93
C VAL A 73 -8.17 -5.99 6.25
N THR A 74 -9.23 -6.48 6.88
CA THR A 74 -10.47 -5.74 7.15
C THR A 74 -10.85 -5.90 8.61
N ASP A 75 -11.24 -4.80 9.28
CA ASP A 75 -11.64 -4.85 10.70
C ASP A 75 -10.66 -5.63 11.58
N SER A 76 -9.34 -5.49 11.33
CA SER A 76 -8.32 -6.41 11.82
C SER A 76 -7.06 -5.64 12.26
N SER A 77 -6.50 -5.96 13.41
CA SER A 77 -5.43 -5.16 14.00
C SER A 77 -4.18 -5.96 14.39
N GLY A 78 -3.04 -5.27 14.45
CA GLY A 78 -1.78 -5.88 14.89
C GLY A 78 -1.19 -6.93 13.94
N ASN A 79 -1.70 -7.04 12.71
CA ASN A 79 -1.24 -8.06 11.77
C ASN A 79 0.06 -7.66 11.09
N THR A 80 0.89 -8.65 10.78
CA THR A 80 2.17 -8.47 10.08
C THR A 80 2.15 -9.21 8.75
N LEU A 81 2.34 -8.45 7.64
CA LEU A 81 2.54 -8.98 6.30
C LEU A 81 4.00 -8.72 5.93
N GLU A 82 4.82 -9.74 5.90
CA GLU A 82 6.26 -9.60 5.70
C GLU A 82 6.82 -10.56 4.65
N ASN A 83 7.77 -10.10 3.85
CA ASN A 83 8.47 -10.88 2.82
C ASN A 83 7.55 -11.57 1.79
N ASN A 84 6.30 -11.17 1.63
CA ASN A 84 5.43 -11.81 0.67
C ASN A 84 5.71 -11.30 -0.75
N THR A 85 5.58 -12.20 -1.73
CA THR A 85 5.58 -11.86 -3.16
C THR A 85 4.15 -11.88 -3.67
N ILE A 86 3.68 -10.74 -4.20
CA ILE A 86 2.31 -10.55 -4.67
C ILE A 86 2.34 -10.08 -6.12
N GLU A 87 1.70 -10.83 -7.02
CA GLU A 87 1.78 -10.55 -8.46
C GLU A 87 0.45 -10.69 -9.19
N ASN A 88 0.28 -9.86 -10.23
CA ASN A 88 -0.80 -9.98 -11.19
C ASN A 88 -2.19 -10.01 -10.54
N VAL A 89 -2.46 -9.07 -9.67
CA VAL A 89 -3.74 -8.95 -8.95
C VAL A 89 -4.63 -7.87 -9.54
N GLY A 90 -5.94 -8.08 -9.50
CA GLY A 90 -6.93 -7.25 -10.18
C GLY A 90 -7.21 -5.90 -9.52
N MET A 91 -6.83 -5.69 -8.27
CA MET A 91 -6.94 -4.40 -7.56
C MET A 91 -5.63 -4.05 -6.85
N ASN A 92 -5.61 -4.09 -5.53
CA ASN A 92 -4.44 -3.73 -4.74
C ASN A 92 -3.56 -4.94 -4.43
N GLY A 93 -2.26 -4.77 -4.35
CA GLY A 93 -1.38 -5.81 -3.84
C GLY A 93 -1.74 -6.15 -2.40
N ILE A 94 -1.63 -5.17 -1.51
CA ILE A 94 -2.06 -5.26 -0.11
C ILE A 94 -3.11 -4.17 0.14
N ASN A 95 -4.22 -4.53 0.77
CA ASN A 95 -5.29 -3.61 1.14
C ASN A 95 -5.61 -3.73 2.63
N ILE A 96 -5.43 -2.64 3.39
CA ILE A 96 -5.71 -2.54 4.83
C ILE A 96 -6.80 -1.47 4.97
N TYR A 97 -7.98 -1.86 5.46
CA TYR A 97 -9.09 -0.92 5.47
C TYR A 97 -10.13 -1.22 6.56
N ASN A 98 -11.08 -0.30 6.70
CA ASN A 98 -12.21 -0.41 7.62
C ASN A 98 -11.78 -0.48 9.09
N GLY A 99 -11.14 0.57 9.59
CA GLY A 99 -10.72 0.65 10.99
C GLY A 99 -9.58 -0.30 11.40
N SER A 100 -8.92 -0.93 10.43
CA SER A 100 -7.81 -1.86 10.71
C SER A 100 -6.58 -1.10 11.22
N GLU A 101 -6.17 -1.34 12.46
CA GLU A 101 -5.14 -0.54 13.11
C GLU A 101 -3.85 -1.31 13.40
N ASN A 102 -2.75 -0.55 13.54
CA ASN A 102 -1.45 -1.08 13.97
C ASN A 102 -0.91 -2.24 13.12
N ASN A 103 -1.30 -2.30 11.85
CA ASN A 103 -0.82 -3.33 10.92
C ASN A 103 0.57 -2.96 10.36
N ILE A 104 1.35 -3.98 10.03
CA ILE A 104 2.68 -3.82 9.44
C ILE A 104 2.71 -4.50 8.07
N ALA A 105 3.12 -3.76 7.04
CA ALA A 105 3.47 -4.31 5.74
C ALA A 105 4.96 -4.05 5.50
N SER A 106 5.79 -5.08 5.59
CA SER A 106 7.24 -4.94 5.50
C SER A 106 7.89 -5.90 4.51
N SER A 107 8.89 -5.41 3.81
CA SER A 107 9.74 -6.22 2.92
C SER A 107 8.96 -7.00 1.82
N ASN A 108 7.72 -6.60 1.52
CA ASN A 108 6.94 -7.27 0.49
C ASN A 108 7.36 -6.83 -0.92
N SER A 109 7.28 -7.76 -1.86
CA SER A 109 7.41 -7.50 -3.29
C SER A 109 6.03 -7.49 -3.95
N VAL A 110 5.59 -6.32 -4.45
CA VAL A 110 4.31 -6.18 -5.15
C VAL A 110 4.56 -5.79 -6.60
N ASN A 111 4.12 -6.63 -7.53
CA ASN A 111 4.30 -6.39 -8.95
C ASN A 111 2.98 -6.48 -9.72
N SER A 112 2.72 -5.51 -10.59
CA SER A 112 1.58 -5.54 -11.52
C SER A 112 0.20 -5.65 -10.83
N ALA A 113 0.01 -4.96 -9.71
CA ALA A 113 -1.33 -4.72 -9.16
C ALA A 113 -2.08 -3.74 -10.07
N LYS A 114 -3.32 -4.05 -10.48
CA LYS A 114 -4.07 -3.22 -11.45
C LYS A 114 -4.54 -1.87 -10.89
N LYS A 115 -4.54 -1.69 -9.57
CA LYS A 115 -4.77 -0.39 -8.92
C LYS A 115 -3.55 0.04 -8.13
N HIS A 116 -3.55 -0.19 -6.83
CA HIS A 116 -2.48 0.29 -5.94
C HIS A 116 -1.56 -0.85 -5.52
N GLY A 117 -0.30 -0.54 -5.32
CA GLY A 117 0.63 -1.51 -4.73
C GLY A 117 0.20 -1.86 -3.31
N ILE A 118 0.17 -0.85 -2.42
CA ILE A 118 -0.31 -0.97 -1.04
C ILE A 118 -1.30 0.17 -0.78
N ALA A 119 -2.46 -0.14 -0.22
CA ALA A 119 -3.47 0.83 0.16
C ALA A 119 -3.83 0.69 1.65
N VAL A 120 -3.92 1.83 2.35
CA VAL A 120 -4.41 1.95 3.73
C VAL A 120 -5.56 2.95 3.70
N ALA A 121 -6.77 2.51 4.03
CA ALA A 121 -7.97 3.31 3.80
C ALA A 121 -9.03 3.14 4.90
N ALA A 122 -10.01 4.06 4.90
CA ALA A 122 -11.17 4.00 5.79
C ALA A 122 -10.79 3.92 7.27
N ASN A 123 -10.15 4.98 7.77
CA ASN A 123 -9.74 5.17 9.17
C ASN A 123 -8.80 4.08 9.71
N SER A 124 -7.95 3.53 8.85
CA SER A 124 -6.99 2.48 9.21
C SER A 124 -5.59 3.05 9.47
N SER A 125 -4.74 2.26 10.13
CA SER A 125 -3.34 2.64 10.34
C SER A 125 -2.37 1.51 9.99
N ALA A 126 -1.22 1.88 9.40
CA ALA A 126 -0.18 0.90 9.08
C ALA A 126 1.24 1.52 9.05
N VAL A 127 2.20 0.67 9.41
CA VAL A 127 3.62 0.88 9.12
C VAL A 127 3.96 0.14 7.82
N ILE A 128 4.39 0.89 6.81
CA ILE A 128 4.73 0.38 5.48
C ILE A 128 6.23 0.60 5.26
N LYS A 129 7.02 -0.44 5.42
CA LYS A 129 8.48 -0.30 5.40
C LYS A 129 9.19 -1.27 4.47
N SER A 130 10.22 -0.78 3.78
CA SER A 130 11.12 -1.61 2.97
C SER A 130 10.43 -2.43 1.85
N ASN A 131 9.24 -2.07 1.41
CA ASN A 131 8.55 -2.79 0.33
C ASN A 131 9.10 -2.38 -1.04
N SER A 132 9.09 -3.34 -1.97
CA SER A 132 9.38 -3.14 -3.38
C SER A 132 8.10 -3.20 -4.20
N ILE A 133 7.68 -2.07 -4.77
CA ILE A 133 6.43 -1.96 -5.51
C ILE A 133 6.77 -1.56 -6.95
N SER A 134 6.28 -2.31 -7.91
CA SER A 134 6.51 -2.03 -9.32
C SER A 134 5.25 -2.17 -10.17
N LYS A 135 5.13 -1.30 -11.17
CA LYS A 135 4.05 -1.35 -12.17
C LYS A 135 2.64 -1.37 -11.56
N ALA A 136 2.41 -0.64 -10.48
CA ALA A 136 1.05 -0.41 -9.99
C ALA A 136 0.25 0.36 -11.05
N GLY A 137 -0.96 -0.07 -11.34
CA GLY A 137 -1.81 0.48 -12.38
C GLY A 137 -2.35 1.88 -12.07
N ASP A 138 -2.25 2.30 -10.82
CA ASP A 138 -2.50 3.69 -10.39
C ASP A 138 -1.38 4.13 -9.44
N THR A 139 -1.54 4.00 -8.14
CA THR A 139 -0.62 4.54 -7.12
C THR A 139 0.24 3.43 -6.50
N GLY A 140 1.52 3.71 -6.28
CA GLY A 140 2.38 2.77 -5.58
C GLY A 140 1.93 2.52 -4.14
N ILE A 141 1.89 3.57 -3.30
CA ILE A 141 1.40 3.52 -1.92
C ILE A 141 0.33 4.59 -1.73
N LEU A 142 -0.86 4.20 -1.28
CA LEU A 142 -1.99 5.09 -1.02
C LEU A 142 -2.40 5.07 0.46
N ILE A 143 -2.42 6.24 1.10
CA ILE A 143 -2.99 6.48 2.42
C ILE A 143 -4.19 7.40 2.23
N TYR A 144 -5.37 6.96 2.64
CA TYR A 144 -6.60 7.56 2.16
C TYR A 144 -7.74 7.51 3.18
N ASN A 145 -8.61 8.54 3.14
CA ASN A 145 -9.86 8.57 3.88
C ASN A 145 -9.68 8.37 5.40
N GLY A 146 -9.10 9.39 6.04
CA GLY A 146 -8.90 9.44 7.49
C GLY A 146 -7.78 8.53 8.02
N SER A 147 -7.07 7.85 7.15
CA SER A 147 -6.08 6.84 7.55
C SER A 147 -4.71 7.45 7.89
N LYS A 148 -3.93 6.70 8.68
CA LYS A 148 -2.56 7.07 9.05
C LYS A 148 -1.55 6.08 8.46
N GLY A 149 -0.55 6.58 7.74
CA GLY A 149 0.51 5.77 7.16
C GLY A 149 1.91 6.21 7.54
N GLU A 150 2.75 5.28 7.97
CA GLU A 150 4.18 5.50 8.18
C GLU A 150 4.97 4.76 7.09
N CYS A 151 5.29 5.47 5.99
CA CYS A 151 5.97 4.91 4.84
C CYS A 151 7.47 5.17 4.94
N SER A 152 8.30 4.12 5.09
CA SER A 152 9.74 4.29 5.21
C SER A 152 10.55 3.27 4.41
N GLY A 153 11.59 3.73 3.71
CA GLY A 153 12.51 2.87 2.97
C GLY A 153 11.88 2.10 1.80
N ASN A 154 10.67 2.45 1.37
CA ASN A 154 10.02 1.74 0.27
C ASN A 154 10.60 2.16 -1.09
N LYS A 155 10.58 1.22 -2.03
CA LYS A 155 10.99 1.44 -3.40
C LYS A 155 9.78 1.31 -4.32
N VAL A 156 9.36 2.42 -4.90
CA VAL A 156 8.22 2.48 -5.84
C VAL A 156 8.73 2.79 -7.24
N LYS A 157 8.44 1.91 -8.20
CA LYS A 157 8.87 2.07 -9.59
C LYS A 157 7.71 1.99 -10.57
N ASN A 158 7.68 2.92 -11.52
CA ASN A 158 6.81 2.88 -12.70
C ASN A 158 5.32 2.69 -12.34
N ALA A 159 4.86 3.35 -11.28
CA ALA A 159 3.42 3.47 -11.03
C ALA A 159 2.78 4.32 -12.15
N VAL A 160 1.65 3.89 -12.69
CA VAL A 160 0.96 4.60 -13.79
C VAL A 160 0.43 5.96 -13.33
N GLY A 161 -0.05 6.06 -12.10
CA GLY A 161 -0.43 7.30 -11.44
C GLY A 161 0.71 7.87 -10.61
N HIS A 162 0.53 7.93 -9.32
CA HIS A 162 1.43 8.54 -8.36
C HIS A 162 2.36 7.52 -7.67
N GLY A 163 3.50 7.97 -7.19
CA GLY A 163 4.38 7.13 -6.38
C GLY A 163 3.77 6.86 -5.00
N ILE A 164 3.65 7.90 -4.18
CA ILE A 164 3.06 7.84 -2.82
C ILE A 164 2.00 8.93 -2.72
N VAL A 165 0.84 8.61 -2.14
CA VAL A 165 -0.28 9.55 -1.97
C VAL A 165 -0.78 9.54 -0.53
N PHE A 166 -0.99 10.75 0.01
CA PHE A 166 -1.83 11.02 1.17
C PHE A 166 -3.03 11.85 0.69
N SER A 167 -4.25 11.39 0.93
CA SER A 167 -5.45 12.07 0.43
C SER A 167 -6.66 11.88 1.36
N LYS A 168 -7.61 12.82 1.29
CA LYS A 168 -8.86 12.82 2.06
C LYS A 168 -8.63 12.64 3.56
N ASN A 169 -8.12 13.69 4.20
CA ASN A 169 -7.84 13.72 5.63
C ASN A 169 -6.82 12.68 6.12
N ALA A 170 -6.00 12.15 5.23
CA ALA A 170 -4.93 11.24 5.61
C ALA A 170 -3.80 11.97 6.35
N SER A 171 -3.06 11.25 7.17
CA SER A 171 -1.93 11.76 7.94
C SER A 171 -0.76 10.78 7.99
N GLY A 172 0.38 11.23 8.51
CA GLY A 172 1.53 10.35 8.75
C GLY A 172 2.84 10.84 8.16
N LYS A 173 3.67 9.94 7.69
CA LYS A 173 4.99 10.30 7.16
C LYS A 173 5.40 9.44 5.95
N ALA A 174 6.18 10.06 5.05
CA ALA A 174 6.95 9.33 4.04
C ALA A 174 8.43 9.73 4.19
N ALA A 175 9.27 8.78 4.62
CA ALA A 175 10.66 9.03 4.93
C ALA A 175 11.59 8.03 4.22
N SER A 176 12.67 8.52 3.64
CA SER A 176 13.71 7.67 3.02
C SER A 176 13.18 6.72 1.94
N ASN A 177 12.08 7.05 1.27
CA ASN A 177 11.56 6.25 0.17
C ASN A 177 12.27 6.60 -1.14
N THR A 178 12.36 5.62 -2.03
CA THR A 178 12.80 5.83 -3.42
C THR A 178 11.62 5.69 -4.35
N VAL A 179 11.27 6.77 -5.05
CA VAL A 179 10.19 6.80 -6.04
C VAL A 179 10.79 7.12 -7.41
N SER A 180 10.52 6.30 -8.40
CA SER A 180 11.03 6.52 -9.76
C SER A 180 10.01 6.21 -10.84
N GLY A 181 9.94 7.07 -11.86
CA GLY A 181 9.09 6.84 -13.03
C GLY A 181 7.60 6.89 -12.76
N ALA A 182 7.14 7.69 -11.79
CA ALA A 182 5.71 7.90 -11.56
C ALA A 182 5.06 8.61 -12.76
N GLY A 183 3.93 8.09 -13.25
CA GLY A 183 3.21 8.65 -14.39
C GLY A 183 2.55 9.99 -14.11
N LYS A 184 2.41 10.37 -12.84
CA LYS A 184 1.97 11.69 -12.38
C LYS A 184 2.99 12.28 -11.40
N HIS A 185 2.59 12.56 -10.15
CA HIS A 185 3.48 13.08 -9.11
C HIS A 185 4.29 11.96 -8.44
N GLY A 186 5.52 12.25 -8.04
CA GLY A 186 6.30 11.35 -7.22
C GLY A 186 5.64 11.12 -5.86
N VAL A 187 5.37 12.23 -5.15
CA VAL A 187 4.58 12.22 -3.90
C VAL A 187 3.47 13.27 -4.03
N LEU A 188 2.26 12.91 -3.66
CA LEU A 188 1.10 13.80 -3.62
C LEU A 188 0.50 13.83 -2.21
N VAL A 189 0.28 15.05 -1.69
CA VAL A 189 -0.51 15.31 -0.48
C VAL A 189 -1.67 16.20 -0.88
N THR A 190 -2.90 15.74 -0.72
CA THR A 190 -4.08 16.44 -1.25
C THR A 190 -5.33 16.23 -0.41
N ASP A 191 -6.36 17.05 -0.65
CA ASP A 191 -7.69 16.90 -0.10
C ASP A 191 -7.71 16.91 1.45
N HIS A 192 -7.39 18.07 2.03
CA HIS A 192 -7.47 18.35 3.47
C HIS A 192 -6.56 17.46 4.34
N CYS A 193 -5.46 16.96 3.79
CA CYS A 193 -4.47 16.26 4.62
C CYS A 193 -3.80 17.24 5.60
N GLY A 194 -3.66 16.78 6.83
CA GLY A 194 -2.94 17.49 7.88
C GLY A 194 -1.85 16.61 8.49
N SER A 195 -0.80 17.24 9.07
CA SER A 195 0.27 16.51 9.77
C SER A 195 0.93 15.42 8.90
N VAL A 196 1.37 15.78 7.69
CA VAL A 196 2.14 14.90 6.83
C VAL A 196 3.60 15.36 6.78
N ALA A 197 4.52 14.45 7.10
CA ALA A 197 5.96 14.72 7.02
C ALA A 197 6.59 13.97 5.85
N LEU A 198 7.27 14.72 4.96
CA LEU A 198 7.98 14.17 3.80
C LEU A 198 9.48 14.46 3.98
N SER A 199 10.29 13.43 4.30
CA SER A 199 11.70 13.65 4.60
C SER A 199 12.62 12.64 3.92
N SER A 200 13.76 13.12 3.45
CA SER A 200 14.83 12.28 2.91
C SER A 200 14.42 11.33 1.78
N ASN A 201 13.34 11.63 1.06
CA ASN A 201 12.92 10.79 -0.06
C ASN A 201 13.76 11.11 -1.31
N LYS A 202 14.08 10.07 -2.08
CA LYS A 202 14.71 10.19 -3.40
C LYS A 202 13.63 10.00 -4.47
N ILE A 203 13.31 11.06 -5.19
CA ILE A 203 12.24 11.09 -6.19
C ILE A 203 12.84 11.41 -7.55
N SER A 204 12.55 10.59 -8.56
CA SER A 204 13.10 10.79 -9.89
C SER A 204 12.12 10.48 -11.02
N ASN A 205 12.24 11.21 -12.11
CA ASN A 205 11.52 10.97 -13.37
C ASN A 205 9.99 10.89 -13.20
N SER A 206 9.42 11.74 -12.37
CA SER A 206 7.97 11.91 -12.27
C SER A 206 7.45 12.71 -13.45
N LYS A 207 6.40 12.28 -14.16
CA LYS A 207 5.89 13.00 -15.33
C LYS A 207 5.26 14.35 -15.00
N GLN A 208 4.88 14.57 -13.75
CA GLN A 208 4.40 15.86 -13.25
C GLN A 208 5.38 16.42 -12.21
N ASN A 209 4.91 16.80 -11.01
CA ASN A 209 5.78 17.33 -9.98
C ASN A 209 6.49 16.20 -9.21
N GLY A 210 7.67 16.47 -8.69
CA GLY A 210 8.33 15.57 -7.76
C GLY A 210 7.49 15.39 -6.50
N ILE A 211 7.21 16.50 -5.81
CA ILE A 211 6.28 16.58 -4.68
C ILE A 211 5.20 17.61 -5.01
N CYS A 212 3.94 17.26 -4.73
CA CYS A 212 2.81 18.17 -4.86
C CYS A 212 2.00 18.20 -3.56
N VAL A 213 1.75 19.40 -3.03
CA VAL A 213 0.85 19.65 -1.89
C VAL A 213 -0.29 20.53 -2.38
N SER A 214 -1.53 20.06 -2.29
CA SER A 214 -2.68 20.75 -2.89
C SER A 214 -3.98 20.54 -2.11
N ASN A 215 -5.03 21.25 -2.54
CA ASN A 215 -6.40 21.10 -2.08
C ASN A 215 -6.55 21.17 -0.56
N TYR A 216 -6.24 22.36 0.01
CA TYR A 216 -6.42 22.66 1.42
C TYR A 216 -5.63 21.78 2.40
N SER A 217 -4.56 21.13 1.94
CA SER A 217 -3.68 20.39 2.83
C SER A 217 -2.77 21.35 3.62
N SER A 218 -2.70 21.16 4.92
CA SER A 218 -1.97 22.04 5.83
C SER A 218 -1.09 21.26 6.80
N SER A 219 -0.15 21.95 7.45
CA SER A 219 0.81 21.31 8.37
C SER A 219 1.63 20.19 7.70
N VAL A 220 2.00 20.41 6.44
CA VAL A 220 2.86 19.51 5.69
C VAL A 220 4.31 19.99 5.83
N SER A 221 5.21 19.11 6.24
CA SER A 221 6.65 19.40 6.25
C SER A 221 7.37 18.65 5.12
N VAL A 222 8.26 19.36 4.40
CA VAL A 222 8.98 18.80 3.25
C VAL A 222 10.47 19.10 3.43
N ASN A 223 11.23 18.16 3.99
CA ASN A 223 12.62 18.40 4.39
C ASN A 223 13.59 17.40 3.75
N SER A 224 14.73 17.87 3.32
CA SER A 224 15.88 17.04 2.88
C SER A 224 15.52 16.02 1.75
N ASN A 225 14.54 16.31 0.91
CA ASN A 225 14.22 15.42 -0.21
C ASN A 225 15.13 15.69 -1.41
N SER A 226 15.58 14.64 -2.09
CA SER A 226 16.32 14.73 -3.35
C SER A 226 15.37 14.48 -4.53
N ILE A 227 15.18 15.48 -5.38
CA ILE A 227 14.22 15.42 -6.49
C ILE A 227 14.93 15.72 -7.81
N SER A 228 14.72 14.89 -8.81
CA SER A 228 15.30 15.06 -10.15
C SER A 228 14.36 14.60 -11.26
N GLY A 229 14.49 15.17 -12.45
CA GLY A 229 13.76 14.73 -13.64
C GLY A 229 12.24 14.84 -13.53
N SER A 230 11.73 15.82 -12.79
CA SER A 230 10.29 16.13 -12.76
C SER A 230 9.85 16.80 -14.05
N GLY A 231 8.77 16.34 -14.67
CA GLY A 231 8.22 16.92 -15.91
C GLY A 231 7.59 18.30 -15.72
N LYS A 232 7.30 18.67 -14.45
CA LYS A 232 6.86 20.02 -14.05
C LYS A 232 7.81 20.54 -12.96
N SER A 233 7.28 20.93 -11.81
CA SER A 233 8.08 21.46 -10.71
C SER A 233 8.71 20.33 -9.86
N GLY A 234 9.87 20.59 -9.26
CA GLY A 234 10.42 19.73 -8.24
C GLY A 234 9.45 19.63 -7.05
N ILE A 235 9.07 20.78 -6.48
CA ILE A 235 8.06 20.90 -5.42
C ILE A 235 7.01 21.92 -5.87
N SER A 236 5.73 21.61 -5.65
CA SER A 236 4.60 22.51 -5.90
C SER A 236 3.67 22.54 -4.69
N VAL A 237 3.32 23.72 -4.22
CA VAL A 237 2.32 23.96 -3.17
C VAL A 237 1.24 24.85 -3.74
N SER A 238 -0.02 24.44 -3.74
CA SER A 238 -1.11 25.14 -4.43
C SER A 238 -2.47 24.94 -3.75
N SER A 239 -3.49 25.61 -4.29
CA SER A 239 -4.89 25.39 -3.90
C SER A 239 -5.11 25.51 -2.39
N HIS A 240 -4.74 26.68 -1.81
CA HIS A 240 -4.90 27.01 -0.38
C HIS A 240 -4.17 26.06 0.59
N SER A 241 -3.13 25.40 0.13
CA SER A 241 -2.31 24.50 0.96
C SER A 241 -1.11 25.21 1.58
N LYS A 242 -0.57 24.66 2.68
CA LYS A 242 0.60 25.18 3.38
C LYS A 242 1.60 24.07 3.63
N ALA A 243 2.86 24.33 3.27
CA ALA A 243 3.97 23.45 3.58
C ALA A 243 5.16 24.26 4.11
N SER A 244 5.90 23.68 5.06
CA SER A 244 7.24 24.14 5.41
C SER A 244 8.26 23.37 4.56
N LEU A 245 9.21 24.14 3.99
CA LEU A 245 10.25 23.61 3.08
C LEU A 245 11.62 23.67 3.77
#